data_15f2b20efe0f9d3a3ba804c3263bd2a1
#
_entry.id   15f2b20efe0f9d3a3ba804c3263bd2a1
#
_cell.length_a   1.000
_cell.length_b   1.000
_cell.length_c   1.000
_cell.angle_alpha   90.00
_cell.angle_beta   90.00
_cell.angle_gamma   90.00
#
_symmetry.space_group_name_H-M   'P 1'
#
loop_
_entity.id
_entity.type
_entity.pdbx_description
1 polymer ?
#
loop_
_entity_poly.entity_id
_entity_poly.type
_entity_poly.pdbx_seq_one_letter_code
_entity_poly.pdbx_strand_id
1 'polypeptide(L)'
;MKKVLSILLLLSINSFADDTNEDVSTIDGIINAYYEVVSGPKGFIFDFETDRLIHAPNAIITRFNENNDFQRHTVAEEHEPLLEPYETSLYEIEVSRVCQEYGNIAHVWSTFAMMETLDSEPFLRGINSISLYFKDGRWWIASWQTQYESDTEVPKKYLPN
;
A
#
# COMPACT_ATOMS: atom_id res chain seq x y z
N MET A 1 2.14 23.47 -59.16
CA MET A 1 2.17 23.81 -57.71
C MET A 1 1.44 22.69 -56.96
N LYS A 2 2.21 21.77 -56.33
CA LYS A 2 1.64 20.65 -55.54
C LYS A 2 1.50 21.10 -54.10
N LYS A 3 0.24 21.13 -53.60
CA LYS A 3 -0.05 21.42 -52.17
C LYS A 3 0.24 20.15 -51.37
N VAL A 4 1.21 20.24 -50.48
CA VAL A 4 1.47 19.20 -49.47
C VAL A 4 0.51 19.45 -48.31
N LEU A 5 -0.38 18.51 -48.06
CA LEU A 5 -1.30 18.51 -46.93
C LEU A 5 -0.61 17.81 -45.78
N SER A 6 -0.11 18.58 -44.78
CA SER A 6 0.41 18.03 -43.52
C SER A 6 -0.75 17.58 -42.66
N ILE A 7 -0.86 16.28 -42.49
CA ILE A 7 -1.77 15.69 -41.48
C ILE A 7 -1.04 15.71 -40.16
N LEU A 8 -1.53 16.57 -39.24
CA LEU A 8 -1.08 16.62 -37.85
C LEU A 8 -1.79 15.47 -37.10
N LEU A 9 -1.03 14.40 -36.81
CA LEU A 9 -1.50 13.28 -35.99
C LEU A 9 -1.50 13.72 -34.52
N LEU A 10 -2.65 14.10 -33.99
CA LEU A 10 -2.85 14.33 -32.58
C LEU A 10 -2.82 12.96 -31.85
N LEU A 11 -1.67 12.62 -31.28
CA LEU A 11 -1.57 11.55 -30.29
C LEU A 11 -2.31 12.02 -29.03
N SER A 12 -3.53 11.53 -28.85
CA SER A 12 -4.22 11.63 -27.56
C SER A 12 -3.46 10.76 -26.56
N ILE A 13 -2.70 11.39 -25.69
CA ILE A 13 -2.17 10.76 -24.48
C ILE A 13 -3.40 10.51 -23.60
N ASN A 14 -3.88 9.28 -23.56
CA ASN A 14 -4.80 8.86 -22.52
C ASN A 14 -4.00 8.87 -21.23
N SER A 15 -4.10 9.94 -20.46
CA SER A 15 -3.77 9.96 -19.04
C SER A 15 -4.81 9.04 -18.40
N PHE A 16 -4.40 7.84 -18.00
CA PHE A 16 -5.16 7.07 -17.03
C PHE A 16 -5.18 7.91 -15.75
N ALA A 17 -6.32 8.49 -15.43
CA ALA A 17 -6.52 9.09 -14.12
C ALA A 17 -6.34 7.95 -13.11
N ASP A 18 -5.42 8.12 -12.19
CA ASP A 18 -5.25 7.25 -11.04
C ASP A 18 -6.47 7.50 -10.13
N ASP A 19 -7.30 6.49 -9.92
CA ASP A 19 -8.51 6.61 -9.10
C ASP A 19 -8.21 6.59 -7.59
N THR A 20 -6.94 6.65 -7.20
CA THR A 20 -6.58 6.84 -5.78
C THR A 20 -6.87 8.29 -5.35
N ASN A 21 -7.40 8.47 -4.14
CA ASN A 21 -7.58 9.81 -3.55
C ASN A 21 -6.25 10.47 -3.17
N GLU A 22 -5.16 9.68 -3.10
CA GLU A 22 -3.84 10.11 -2.66
C GLU A 22 -2.88 10.35 -3.83
N ASP A 23 -1.95 11.27 -3.62
CA ASP A 23 -0.91 11.62 -4.60
C ASP A 23 0.21 10.58 -4.63
N VAL A 24 0.05 9.53 -5.42
CA VAL A 24 1.06 8.47 -5.60
C VAL A 24 2.35 8.93 -6.30
N SER A 25 2.47 10.21 -6.67
CA SER A 25 3.76 10.78 -7.10
C SER A 25 4.72 11.01 -5.92
N THR A 26 4.22 10.90 -4.69
CA THR A 26 5.00 11.01 -3.45
C THR A 26 5.01 9.70 -2.68
N ILE A 27 6.08 9.49 -1.88
CA ILE A 27 6.15 8.30 -0.99
C ILE A 27 5.07 8.38 0.09
N ASP A 28 4.80 9.57 0.61
CA ASP A 28 3.74 9.75 1.61
C ASP A 28 2.37 9.38 1.04
N GLY A 29 2.06 9.83 -0.16
CA GLY A 29 0.78 9.55 -0.80
C GLY A 29 0.57 8.06 -1.08
N ILE A 30 1.58 7.34 -1.62
CA ILE A 30 1.41 5.90 -1.89
C ILE A 30 1.28 5.08 -0.60
N ILE A 31 1.95 5.47 0.49
CA ILE A 31 1.80 4.79 1.78
C ILE A 31 0.44 5.11 2.41
N ASN A 32 -0.05 6.35 2.30
CA ASN A 32 -1.39 6.69 2.76
C ASN A 32 -2.46 5.90 1.99
N ALA A 33 -2.36 5.84 0.66
CA ALA A 33 -3.27 5.05 -0.17
C ALA A 33 -3.30 3.57 0.25
N TYR A 34 -2.14 2.99 0.61
CA TYR A 34 -2.05 1.62 1.13
C TYR A 34 -2.90 1.43 2.40
N TYR A 35 -2.86 2.35 3.37
CA TYR A 35 -3.65 2.24 4.60
C TYR A 35 -5.14 2.56 4.39
N GLU A 36 -5.47 3.39 3.43
CA GLU A 36 -6.87 3.71 3.11
C GLU A 36 -7.64 2.51 2.53
N VAL A 37 -7.03 1.76 1.61
CA VAL A 37 -7.73 0.65 0.92
C VAL A 37 -8.09 -0.52 1.83
N VAL A 38 -7.38 -0.70 2.95
CA VAL A 38 -7.63 -1.81 3.91
C VAL A 38 -8.51 -1.39 5.09
N SER A 39 -8.84 -0.11 5.22
CA SER A 39 -9.51 0.43 6.41
C SER A 39 -10.97 0.77 6.14
N GLY A 40 -11.88 0.28 6.98
CA GLY A 40 -13.29 0.61 6.85
C GLY A 40 -14.20 0.11 7.96
N PRO A 41 -15.44 0.62 8.01
CA PRO A 41 -16.43 0.19 8.99
C PRO A 41 -16.94 -1.22 8.67
N LYS A 42 -17.68 -1.82 9.60
CA LYS A 42 -18.45 -3.05 9.32
C LYS A 42 -19.25 -2.93 8.04
N GLY A 43 -19.17 -3.94 7.17
CA GLY A 43 -19.80 -3.96 5.85
C GLY A 43 -18.98 -3.29 4.76
N PHE A 44 -17.80 -2.75 5.07
CA PHE A 44 -16.84 -2.26 4.08
C PHE A 44 -16.42 -3.42 3.18
N ILE A 45 -16.31 -3.14 1.88
CA ILE A 45 -15.76 -4.07 0.89
C ILE A 45 -14.41 -3.50 0.46
N PHE A 46 -13.37 -4.29 0.62
CA PHE A 46 -12.01 -3.93 0.24
C PHE A 46 -11.94 -3.52 -1.24
N ASP A 47 -11.34 -2.37 -1.51
CA ASP A 47 -11.17 -1.85 -2.89
C ASP A 47 -9.94 -2.46 -3.55
N PHE A 48 -10.10 -3.67 -4.05
CA PHE A 48 -9.05 -4.42 -4.72
C PHE A 48 -8.55 -3.75 -6.00
N GLU A 49 -9.40 -3.01 -6.71
CA GLU A 49 -8.98 -2.32 -7.94
C GLU A 49 -8.05 -1.15 -7.61
N THR A 50 -8.36 -0.35 -6.61
CA THR A 50 -7.47 0.71 -6.12
C THR A 50 -6.18 0.13 -5.54
N ASP A 51 -6.26 -0.96 -4.76
CA ASP A 51 -5.08 -1.64 -4.23
C ASP A 51 -4.14 -2.12 -5.33
N ARG A 52 -4.68 -2.69 -6.42
CA ARG A 52 -3.88 -3.07 -7.58
C ARG A 52 -3.17 -1.90 -8.25
N LEU A 53 -3.72 -0.69 -8.17
CA LEU A 53 -3.12 0.49 -8.80
C LEU A 53 -1.89 1.00 -8.02
N ILE A 54 -1.79 0.74 -6.73
CA ILE A 54 -0.64 1.14 -5.92
C ILE A 54 0.47 0.10 -5.90
N HIS A 55 0.19 -1.14 -6.30
CA HIS A 55 1.15 -2.22 -6.33
C HIS A 55 1.73 -2.46 -7.72
N ALA A 56 3.02 -2.79 -7.79
CA ALA A 56 3.63 -3.27 -9.02
C ALA A 56 2.95 -4.56 -9.50
N PRO A 57 2.84 -4.81 -10.82
CA PRO A 57 2.13 -5.99 -11.36
C PRO A 57 2.62 -7.35 -10.81
N ASN A 58 3.87 -7.41 -10.35
CA ASN A 58 4.50 -8.62 -9.80
C ASN A 58 4.89 -8.41 -8.32
N ALA A 59 4.22 -7.51 -7.61
CA ALA A 59 4.50 -7.27 -6.20
C ALA A 59 4.30 -8.55 -5.39
N ILE A 60 5.17 -8.73 -4.41
CA ILE A 60 5.19 -9.90 -3.53
C ILE A 60 5.00 -9.46 -2.10
N ILE A 61 4.12 -10.17 -1.43
CA ILE A 61 3.84 -10.00 -0.02
C ILE A 61 4.42 -11.19 0.73
N THR A 62 5.07 -10.92 1.85
CA THR A 62 5.57 -11.97 2.72
C THR A 62 5.23 -11.64 4.17
N ARG A 63 4.92 -12.68 4.94
CA ARG A 63 4.68 -12.56 6.38
C ARG A 63 4.96 -13.88 7.09
N PHE A 64 5.02 -13.82 8.41
CA PHE A 64 4.94 -14.99 9.26
C PHE A 64 3.54 -15.05 9.86
N ASN A 65 2.91 -16.24 9.79
CA ASN A 65 1.62 -16.47 10.44
C ASN A 65 1.78 -16.63 11.97
N GLU A 66 0.68 -16.83 12.68
CA GLU A 66 0.66 -17.06 14.13
C GLU A 66 1.45 -18.30 14.61
N ASN A 67 1.67 -19.27 13.71
CA ASN A 67 2.50 -20.46 13.97
C ASN A 67 3.98 -20.23 13.63
N ASN A 68 4.35 -19.00 13.25
CA ASN A 68 5.69 -18.64 12.75
C ASN A 68 6.07 -19.34 11.44
N ASP A 69 5.08 -19.76 10.63
CA ASP A 69 5.31 -20.28 9.29
C ASP A 69 5.46 -19.13 8.29
N PHE A 70 6.49 -19.18 7.47
CA PHE A 70 6.71 -18.19 6.42
C PHE A 70 5.69 -18.36 5.29
N GLN A 71 5.02 -17.26 4.94
CA GLN A 71 4.06 -17.17 3.85
C GLN A 71 4.56 -16.21 2.78
N ARG A 72 4.28 -16.51 1.52
CA ARG A 72 4.60 -15.67 0.37
C ARG A 72 3.45 -15.72 -0.61
N HIS A 73 2.89 -14.55 -0.90
CA HIS A 73 1.72 -14.38 -1.75
C HIS A 73 1.96 -13.34 -2.83
N THR A 74 1.20 -13.40 -3.90
CA THR A 74 0.92 -12.27 -4.78
C THR A 74 -0.08 -11.34 -4.09
N VAL A 75 -0.24 -10.11 -4.60
CA VAL A 75 -1.26 -9.17 -4.09
C VAL A 75 -2.67 -9.78 -4.12
N ALA A 76 -3.00 -10.47 -5.22
CA ALA A 76 -4.32 -11.10 -5.37
C ALA A 76 -4.56 -12.21 -4.33
N GLU A 77 -3.57 -13.08 -4.09
CA GLU A 77 -3.69 -14.16 -3.10
C GLU A 77 -3.78 -13.63 -1.66
N GLU A 78 -3.07 -12.54 -1.36
CA GLU A 78 -3.09 -11.92 -0.02
C GLU A 78 -4.45 -11.29 0.27
N HIS A 79 -5.07 -10.64 -0.71
CA HIS A 79 -6.28 -9.86 -0.52
C HIS A 79 -7.57 -10.61 -0.89
N GLU A 80 -7.48 -11.81 -1.49
CA GLU A 80 -8.67 -12.63 -1.79
C GLU A 80 -9.63 -12.78 -0.58
N PRO A 81 -9.14 -13.03 0.66
CA PRO A 81 -10.02 -13.15 1.82
C PRO A 81 -10.73 -11.84 2.20
N LEU A 82 -10.26 -10.68 1.74
CA LEU A 82 -10.82 -9.36 2.04
C LEU A 82 -11.92 -8.93 1.05
N LEU A 83 -12.23 -9.73 0.03
CA LEU A 83 -13.25 -9.40 -0.98
C LEU A 83 -14.69 -9.57 -0.45
N GLU A 84 -14.86 -10.25 0.69
CA GLU A 84 -16.14 -10.33 1.40
C GLU A 84 -16.31 -9.10 2.31
N PRO A 85 -17.55 -8.61 2.51
CA PRO A 85 -17.79 -7.50 3.42
C PRO A 85 -17.27 -7.77 4.83
N TYR A 86 -16.61 -6.78 5.43
CA TYR A 86 -16.06 -6.92 6.78
C TYR A 86 -17.16 -7.25 7.81
N GLU A 87 -16.97 -8.31 8.58
CA GLU A 87 -17.88 -8.69 9.66
C GLU A 87 -17.85 -7.73 10.84
N THR A 88 -16.67 -7.10 11.07
CA THR A 88 -16.43 -6.06 12.06
C THR A 88 -15.71 -4.89 11.40
N SER A 89 -15.70 -3.73 12.01
CA SER A 89 -14.88 -2.62 11.53
C SER A 89 -13.40 -2.94 11.69
N LEU A 90 -12.58 -2.53 10.73
CA LEU A 90 -11.13 -2.66 10.76
C LEU A 90 -10.50 -1.35 10.30
N TYR A 91 -9.69 -0.75 11.15
CA TYR A 91 -8.88 0.41 10.80
C TYR A 91 -7.42 0.07 11.04
N GLU A 92 -6.64 0.04 9.97
CA GLU A 92 -5.20 -0.06 10.02
C GLU A 92 -4.60 1.32 9.76
N ILE A 93 -3.87 1.85 10.72
CA ILE A 93 -3.26 3.17 10.61
C ILE A 93 -1.75 3.09 10.76
N GLU A 94 -1.04 3.94 10.04
CA GLU A 94 0.38 4.15 10.27
C GLU A 94 0.59 5.01 11.53
N VAL A 95 1.40 4.52 12.46
CA VAL A 95 1.72 5.24 13.70
C VAL A 95 3.11 5.87 13.67
N SER A 96 4.02 5.35 12.83
CA SER A 96 5.37 5.89 12.66
C SER A 96 5.99 5.39 11.36
N ARG A 97 6.83 6.23 10.75
CA ARG A 97 7.53 5.91 9.49
C ARG A 97 9.01 6.24 9.57
N VAL A 98 9.84 5.33 9.08
CA VAL A 98 11.25 5.60 8.77
C VAL A 98 11.47 5.30 7.30
N CYS A 99 11.79 6.31 6.51
CA CYS A 99 12.01 6.19 5.08
C CYS A 99 13.49 6.38 4.74
N GLN A 100 13.98 5.58 3.80
CA GLN A 100 15.28 5.72 3.16
C GLN A 100 15.08 5.75 1.65
N GLU A 101 15.48 6.85 1.02
CA GLU A 101 15.30 7.08 -0.41
C GLU A 101 16.65 7.32 -1.08
N TYR A 102 16.82 6.77 -2.28
CA TYR A 102 17.93 7.09 -3.16
C TYR A 102 17.50 7.02 -4.63
N GLY A 103 17.39 8.17 -5.28
CA GLY A 103 16.95 8.27 -6.68
C GLY A 103 15.56 7.69 -6.90
N ASN A 104 15.47 6.64 -7.69
CA ASN A 104 14.18 5.99 -8.04
C ASN A 104 13.86 4.77 -7.18
N ILE A 105 14.50 4.60 -6.04
CA ILE A 105 14.21 3.52 -5.10
C ILE A 105 14.02 4.06 -3.68
N ALA A 106 13.12 3.44 -2.93
CA ALA A 106 12.94 3.73 -1.52
C ALA A 106 12.63 2.48 -0.72
N HIS A 107 12.93 2.54 0.56
CA HIS A 107 12.56 1.54 1.55
C HIS A 107 11.90 2.24 2.74
N VAL A 108 10.73 1.73 3.14
CA VAL A 108 9.92 2.28 4.22
C VAL A 108 9.74 1.22 5.30
N TRP A 109 10.13 1.56 6.53
CA TRP A 109 9.69 0.87 7.74
C TRP A 109 8.48 1.63 8.27
N SER A 110 7.30 1.03 8.10
CA SER A 110 6.03 1.60 8.51
C SER A 110 5.50 0.82 9.69
N THR A 111 5.46 1.44 10.86
CA THR A 111 4.84 0.85 12.04
C THR A 111 3.35 1.11 11.98
N PHE A 112 2.54 0.09 12.15
CA PHE A 112 1.09 0.18 12.07
C PHE A 112 0.41 -0.26 13.37
N ALA A 113 -0.83 0.14 13.50
CA ALA A 113 -1.76 -0.30 14.54
C ALA A 113 -3.11 -0.65 13.92
N MET A 114 -3.71 -1.75 14.35
CA MET A 114 -5.05 -2.18 13.94
C MET A 114 -6.03 -2.01 15.10
N MET A 115 -7.21 -1.45 14.81
CA MET A 115 -8.23 -1.14 15.80
C MET A 115 -9.65 -1.29 15.22
N GLU A 116 -10.64 -1.49 16.09
CA GLU A 116 -12.04 -1.58 15.68
C GLU A 116 -12.67 -0.20 15.42
N THR A 117 -12.19 0.82 16.11
CA THR A 117 -12.58 2.23 15.90
C THR A 117 -11.35 3.11 16.07
N LEU A 118 -11.34 4.28 15.42
CA LEU A 118 -10.19 5.21 15.47
C LEU A 118 -9.89 5.73 16.90
N ASP A 119 -10.84 5.60 17.82
CA ASP A 119 -10.70 6.03 19.22
C ASP A 119 -10.45 4.85 20.18
N SER A 120 -10.38 3.60 19.69
CA SER A 120 -10.14 2.43 20.52
C SER A 120 -8.65 2.13 20.72
N GLU A 121 -8.31 1.37 21.77
CA GLU A 121 -6.97 0.82 21.89
C GLU A 121 -6.71 -0.19 20.77
N PRO A 122 -5.52 -0.20 20.17
CA PRO A 122 -5.16 -1.18 19.16
C PRO A 122 -5.20 -2.60 19.71
N PHE A 123 -5.81 -3.50 18.98
CA PHE A 123 -5.78 -4.94 19.29
C PHE A 123 -4.57 -5.65 18.67
N LEU A 124 -3.91 -5.03 17.68
CA LEU A 124 -2.72 -5.56 17.02
C LEU A 124 -1.81 -4.42 16.57
N ARG A 125 -0.50 -4.64 16.62
CA ARG A 125 0.54 -3.78 16.06
C ARG A 125 1.54 -4.59 15.27
N GLY A 126 2.34 -3.89 14.47
CA GLY A 126 3.41 -4.52 13.73
C GLY A 126 4.22 -3.52 12.93
N ILE A 127 5.11 -4.06 12.12
CA ILE A 127 5.92 -3.28 11.18
C ILE A 127 5.76 -3.88 9.78
N ASN A 128 5.48 -3.02 8.82
CA ASN A 128 5.60 -3.28 7.40
C ASN A 128 6.96 -2.78 6.89
N SER A 129 7.72 -3.67 6.26
CA SER A 129 8.95 -3.36 5.53
C SER A 129 8.61 -3.28 4.06
N ILE A 130 8.53 -2.06 3.50
CA ILE A 130 7.98 -1.80 2.18
C ILE A 130 9.10 -1.36 1.24
N SER A 131 9.23 -2.03 0.09
CA SER A 131 10.15 -1.63 -0.98
C SER A 131 9.39 -0.93 -2.09
N LEU A 132 9.88 0.26 -2.49
CA LEU A 132 9.27 1.11 -3.49
C LEU A 132 10.22 1.38 -4.64
N TYR A 133 9.67 1.61 -5.84
CA TYR A 133 10.39 2.22 -6.95
C TYR A 133 9.56 3.30 -7.64
N PHE A 134 10.24 4.32 -8.19
CA PHE A 134 9.62 5.40 -8.96
C PHE A 134 9.74 5.12 -10.45
N LYS A 135 8.61 5.10 -11.15
CA LYS A 135 8.56 4.88 -12.60
C LYS A 135 7.29 5.50 -13.19
N ASP A 136 7.41 6.06 -14.39
CA ASP A 136 6.30 6.65 -15.14
C ASP A 136 5.56 7.76 -14.36
N GLY A 137 6.33 8.56 -13.58
CA GLY A 137 5.82 9.70 -12.84
C GLY A 137 5.20 9.37 -11.47
N ARG A 138 5.32 8.13 -11.00
CA ARG A 138 4.73 7.69 -9.73
C ARG A 138 5.57 6.64 -8.99
N TRP A 139 5.32 6.51 -7.70
CA TRP A 139 5.83 5.40 -6.90
C TRP A 139 4.97 4.14 -7.08
N TRP A 140 5.60 2.99 -6.90
CA TRP A 140 4.99 1.67 -6.95
C TRP A 140 5.47 0.85 -5.77
N ILE A 141 4.56 0.13 -5.08
CA ILE A 141 4.93 -0.87 -4.08
C ILE A 141 5.43 -2.12 -4.81
N ALA A 142 6.73 -2.42 -4.69
CA ALA A 142 7.35 -3.60 -5.30
C ALA A 142 7.18 -4.85 -4.46
N SER A 143 7.23 -4.70 -3.13
CA SER A 143 7.00 -5.77 -2.16
C SER A 143 6.81 -5.19 -0.77
N TRP A 144 6.16 -5.97 0.10
CA TRP A 144 6.23 -5.71 1.53
C TRP A 144 6.37 -7.00 2.34
N GLN A 145 6.89 -6.83 3.55
CA GLN A 145 6.99 -7.88 4.55
C GLN A 145 6.36 -7.37 5.84
N THR A 146 5.46 -8.17 6.42
CA THR A 146 4.81 -7.83 7.67
C THR A 146 5.35 -8.69 8.80
N GLN A 147 5.71 -8.04 9.90
CA GLN A 147 5.98 -8.69 11.16
C GLN A 147 5.02 -8.12 12.21
N TYR A 148 4.18 -8.97 12.75
CA TYR A 148 3.28 -8.62 13.86
C TYR A 148 4.03 -8.58 15.18
N GLU A 149 3.59 -7.69 16.07
CA GLU A 149 4.00 -7.69 17.46
C GLU A 149 3.44 -8.95 18.14
N SER A 150 4.33 -9.65 18.83
CA SER A 150 4.00 -10.88 19.57
C SER A 150 4.83 -10.90 20.86
N ASP A 151 5.65 -11.93 21.06
CA ASP A 151 6.65 -11.97 22.14
C ASP A 151 7.79 -10.93 21.95
N THR A 152 7.91 -10.38 20.73
CA THR A 152 8.86 -9.31 20.41
C THR A 152 8.10 -8.01 20.24
N GLU A 153 8.29 -7.07 21.17
CA GLU A 153 7.70 -5.74 21.10
C GLU A 153 8.31 -4.92 19.95
N VAL A 154 7.50 -4.02 19.37
CA VAL A 154 8.00 -3.03 18.40
C VAL A 154 9.09 -2.17 19.07
N PRO A 155 10.32 -2.12 18.50
CA PRO A 155 11.41 -1.34 19.08
C PRO A 155 11.05 0.16 19.18
N LYS A 156 11.41 0.80 20.28
CA LYS A 156 11.10 2.23 20.56
C LYS A 156 11.49 3.19 19.44
N LYS A 157 12.56 2.88 18.69
CA LYS A 157 13.01 3.71 17.55
C LYS A 157 12.03 3.75 16.36
N TYR A 158 11.03 2.86 16.35
CA TYR A 158 9.98 2.77 15.34
C TYR A 158 8.60 3.20 15.90
N LEU A 159 8.56 3.73 17.11
CA LEU A 159 7.36 4.31 17.72
C LEU A 159 7.43 5.84 17.67
N PRO A 160 6.30 6.55 17.75
CA PRO A 160 6.28 8.00 17.90
C PRO A 160 7.05 8.45 19.14
N ASN A 161 7.71 9.62 19.06
CA ASN A 161 8.41 10.27 20.17
C ASN A 161 7.41 10.88 21.17
#